data_c869f07d7793607a72c135911362763e
#
_entry.id   c869f07d7793607a72c135911362763e
#
_cell.length_a   1.000
_cell.length_b   1.000
_cell.length_c   1.000
_cell.angle_alpha   90.00
_cell.angle_beta   90.00
_cell.angle_gamma   90.00
#
_symmetry.space_group_name_H-M   'P 1'
#
loop_
_entity.id
_entity.type
_entity.pdbx_description
1 polymer ?
#
loop_
_entity_poly.entity_id
_entity_poly.type
_entity_poly.pdbx_seq_one_letter_code
_entity_poly.pdbx_strand_id
1 'polypeptide(L)'
;IMGPSGAGKSTLLNIIGMLDEPNEGEYFFLDQPAHQLNEKKKTEFHRNYVGFIFQAFHLIDEMTVAENIETPLIYKGVKSRDRQAMVADMLDRFNMVAKKDLFPAQLSGGQQQLVGIARAIVGKPKLLLADEPTGNLHSDQGKEIMKLLQKLNEEGITIIQVTHNEEFANYGKRIIRIIDGLVNSDLMV
;
A
#
# COMPACT_ATOMS: atom_id res chain seq x y z
N ILE A 1 3.93 -12.20 0.68
CA ILE A 1 3.07 -13.33 0.27
C ILE A 1 3.40 -13.65 -1.19
N MET A 2 3.67 -14.91 -1.48
CA MET A 2 4.02 -15.38 -2.81
C MET A 2 3.12 -16.52 -3.27
N GLY A 3 3.09 -16.78 -4.58
CA GLY A 3 2.39 -17.90 -5.20
C GLY A 3 2.05 -17.63 -6.66
N PRO A 4 1.64 -18.65 -7.42
CA PRO A 4 1.26 -18.50 -8.82
C PRO A 4 0.03 -17.58 -8.99
N SER A 5 -0.23 -17.18 -10.24
CA SER A 5 -1.46 -16.44 -10.56
C SER A 5 -2.68 -17.30 -10.20
N GLY A 6 -3.72 -16.68 -9.66
CA GLY A 6 -4.94 -17.37 -9.23
C GLY A 6 -4.86 -18.08 -7.87
N ALA A 7 -3.71 -18.09 -7.18
CA ALA A 7 -3.56 -18.74 -5.87
C ALA A 7 -4.33 -18.08 -4.70
N GLY A 8 -5.07 -16.98 -4.94
CA GLY A 8 -5.85 -16.29 -3.89
C GLY A 8 -5.11 -15.18 -3.14
N LYS A 9 -3.91 -14.78 -3.59
CA LYS A 9 -3.08 -13.77 -2.91
C LYS A 9 -3.76 -12.41 -2.75
N SER A 10 -4.29 -11.85 -3.83
CA SER A 10 -4.99 -10.55 -3.81
C SER A 10 -6.30 -10.64 -3.04
N THR A 11 -7.01 -11.78 -3.09
CA THR A 11 -8.19 -12.02 -2.25
C THR A 11 -7.83 -11.96 -0.76
N LEU A 12 -6.76 -12.67 -0.36
CA LEU A 12 -6.27 -12.59 1.01
C LEU A 12 -5.85 -11.17 1.40
N LEU A 13 -5.18 -10.44 0.50
CA LEU A 13 -4.79 -9.06 0.74
C LEU A 13 -6.01 -8.15 0.95
N ASN A 14 -7.07 -8.34 0.18
CA ASN A 14 -8.33 -7.60 0.32
C ASN A 14 -9.03 -7.89 1.65
N ILE A 15 -9.06 -9.15 2.08
CA ILE A 15 -9.61 -9.53 3.40
C ILE A 15 -8.80 -8.89 4.52
N ILE A 16 -7.45 -8.95 4.46
CA ILE A 16 -6.59 -8.30 5.44
C ILE A 16 -6.81 -6.77 5.45
N GLY A 17 -7.05 -6.18 4.29
CA GLY A 17 -7.38 -4.77 4.13
C GLY A 17 -8.82 -4.40 4.50
N MET A 18 -9.64 -5.37 4.89
CA MET A 18 -11.08 -5.17 5.18
C MET A 18 -11.87 -4.60 3.98
N LEU A 19 -11.42 -4.90 2.75
CA LEU A 19 -12.11 -4.60 1.50
C LEU A 19 -13.03 -5.75 1.07
N ASP A 20 -12.81 -6.94 1.65
CA ASP A 20 -13.62 -8.13 1.45
C ASP A 20 -13.79 -8.86 2.77
N GLU A 21 -14.75 -9.80 2.86
CA GLU A 21 -15.07 -10.54 4.06
C GLU A 21 -14.62 -12.01 3.96
N PRO A 22 -14.01 -12.57 5.03
CA PRO A 22 -13.79 -14.01 5.08
C PRO A 22 -15.10 -14.74 5.26
N ASN A 23 -15.29 -15.88 4.55
CA ASN A 23 -16.44 -16.74 4.73
C ASN A 23 -16.41 -17.45 6.09
N GLU A 24 -15.20 -17.83 6.55
CA GLU A 24 -14.97 -18.54 7.80
C GLU A 24 -13.62 -18.11 8.39
N GLY A 25 -13.42 -18.41 9.66
CA GLY A 25 -12.19 -18.10 10.40
C GLY A 25 -12.24 -16.78 11.15
N GLU A 26 -11.16 -16.47 11.83
CA GLU A 26 -11.03 -15.28 12.67
C GLU A 26 -9.88 -14.41 12.20
N TYR A 27 -10.10 -13.10 12.19
CA TYR A 27 -9.09 -12.10 11.86
C TYR A 27 -9.11 -10.97 12.90
N PHE A 28 -7.97 -10.73 13.52
CA PHE A 28 -7.79 -9.66 14.50
C PHE A 28 -6.84 -8.60 13.97
N PHE A 29 -7.25 -7.34 14.08
CA PHE A 29 -6.43 -6.18 13.73
C PHE A 29 -6.42 -5.20 14.89
N LEU A 30 -5.25 -4.88 15.43
CA LEU A 30 -5.09 -4.08 16.66
C LEU A 30 -6.00 -4.58 17.81
N ASP A 31 -5.97 -5.88 18.06
CA ASP A 31 -6.76 -6.59 19.09
C ASP A 31 -8.28 -6.48 18.91
N GLN A 32 -8.75 -5.99 17.78
CA GLN A 32 -10.18 -5.95 17.44
C GLN A 32 -10.52 -7.10 16.47
N PRO A 33 -11.65 -7.81 16.69
CA PRO A 33 -12.11 -8.86 15.79
C PRO A 33 -12.62 -8.26 14.47
N ALA A 34 -11.73 -8.08 13.49
CA ALA A 34 -12.03 -7.40 12.23
C ALA A 34 -13.13 -8.13 11.43
N HIS A 35 -13.22 -9.45 11.53
CA HIS A 35 -14.27 -10.28 10.92
C HIS A 35 -15.67 -10.02 11.47
N GLN A 36 -15.80 -9.34 12.61
CA GLN A 36 -17.08 -9.01 13.26
C GLN A 36 -17.44 -7.52 13.15
N LEU A 37 -16.58 -6.70 12.54
CA LEU A 37 -16.84 -5.28 12.41
C LEU A 37 -17.95 -5.03 11.38
N ASN A 38 -18.86 -4.11 11.70
CA ASN A 38 -19.82 -3.62 10.74
C ASN A 38 -19.13 -2.68 9.71
N GLU A 39 -19.77 -2.45 8.57
CA GLU A 39 -19.23 -1.65 7.46
C GLU A 39 -18.73 -0.25 7.88
N LYS A 40 -19.44 0.41 8.78
CA LYS A 40 -19.03 1.73 9.28
C LYS A 40 -17.70 1.66 10.02
N LYS A 41 -17.51 0.65 10.87
CA LYS A 41 -16.26 0.44 11.61
C LYS A 41 -15.14 -0.02 10.69
N LYS A 42 -15.40 -0.93 9.73
CA LYS A 42 -14.41 -1.33 8.72
C LYS A 42 -13.90 -0.12 7.95
N THR A 43 -14.80 0.74 7.46
CA THR A 43 -14.45 1.99 6.77
C THR A 43 -13.60 2.90 7.66
N GLU A 44 -13.93 3.03 8.94
CA GLU A 44 -13.16 3.82 9.90
C GLU A 44 -11.75 3.25 10.12
N PHE A 45 -11.64 1.93 10.30
CA PHE A 45 -10.35 1.24 10.46
C PHE A 45 -9.49 1.36 9.20
N HIS A 46 -10.06 1.09 8.04
CA HIS A 46 -9.39 1.24 6.76
C HIS A 46 -8.86 2.67 6.59
N ARG A 47 -9.72 3.67 6.76
CA ARG A 47 -9.36 5.08 6.65
C ARG A 47 -8.23 5.49 7.60
N ASN A 48 -8.21 4.97 8.83
CA ASN A 48 -7.27 5.42 9.85
C ASN A 48 -5.96 4.64 9.87
N TYR A 49 -5.97 3.36 9.52
CA TYR A 49 -4.86 2.46 9.81
C TYR A 49 -4.27 1.75 8.60
N VAL A 50 -4.99 1.71 7.47
CA VAL A 50 -4.56 0.94 6.29
C VAL A 50 -4.19 1.88 5.15
N GLY A 51 -3.07 1.59 4.49
CA GLY A 51 -2.69 2.18 3.21
C GLY A 51 -2.61 1.10 2.14
N PHE A 52 -2.92 1.44 0.90
CA PHE A 52 -2.87 0.50 -0.22
C PHE A 52 -1.94 1.02 -1.33
N ILE A 53 -1.06 0.14 -1.82
CA ILE A 53 -0.23 0.34 -3.00
C ILE A 53 -0.65 -0.70 -4.04
N PHE A 54 -0.96 -0.25 -5.25
CA PHE A 54 -1.44 -1.08 -6.34
C PHE A 54 -0.42 -1.18 -7.46
N GLN A 55 -0.45 -2.28 -8.22
CA GLN A 55 0.38 -2.49 -9.39
C GLN A 55 0.12 -1.42 -10.48
N ALA A 56 -1.13 -1.06 -10.72
CA ALA A 56 -1.54 -0.08 -11.73
C ALA A 56 -1.58 1.36 -11.22
N PHE A 57 -0.88 1.67 -10.11
CA PHE A 57 -0.79 2.96 -9.44
C PHE A 57 -2.12 3.51 -8.93
N HIS A 58 -3.22 3.37 -9.66
CA HIS A 58 -4.58 3.86 -9.40
C HIS A 58 -4.60 5.33 -8.97
N LEU A 59 -3.83 6.15 -9.68
CA LEU A 59 -3.90 7.60 -9.52
C LEU A 59 -5.19 8.13 -10.18
N ILE A 60 -5.69 9.23 -9.67
CA ILE A 60 -6.83 9.94 -10.25
C ILE A 60 -6.28 10.84 -11.33
N ASP A 61 -6.58 10.55 -12.59
CA ASP A 61 -5.96 11.17 -13.77
C ASP A 61 -6.26 12.67 -13.88
N GLU A 62 -7.42 13.11 -13.37
CA GLU A 62 -7.87 14.51 -13.36
C GLU A 62 -7.33 15.31 -12.17
N MET A 63 -6.55 14.69 -11.30
CA MET A 63 -5.92 15.31 -10.14
C MET A 63 -4.41 15.44 -10.33
N THR A 64 -3.86 16.54 -9.86
CA THR A 64 -2.41 16.74 -9.79
C THR A 64 -1.74 15.77 -8.82
N VAL A 65 -0.41 15.71 -8.84
CA VAL A 65 0.39 14.94 -7.88
C VAL A 65 0.03 15.32 -6.43
N ALA A 66 -0.03 16.63 -6.13
CA ALA A 66 -0.36 17.11 -4.79
C ALA A 66 -1.76 16.70 -4.36
N GLU A 67 -2.76 16.82 -5.23
CA GLU A 67 -4.15 16.46 -4.96
C GLU A 67 -4.32 14.95 -4.78
N ASN A 68 -3.64 14.12 -5.57
CA ASN A 68 -3.62 12.67 -5.38
C ASN A 68 -3.10 12.30 -3.98
N ILE A 69 -2.00 12.92 -3.53
CA ILE A 69 -1.42 12.68 -2.20
C ILE A 69 -2.36 13.20 -1.10
N GLU A 70 -3.06 14.31 -1.33
CA GLU A 70 -3.95 14.94 -0.34
C GLU A 70 -5.23 14.13 -0.08
N THR A 71 -5.71 13.39 -1.07
CA THR A 71 -7.02 12.71 -1.07
C THR A 71 -7.31 11.93 0.23
N PRO A 72 -6.44 11.06 0.77
CA PRO A 72 -6.72 10.33 2.01
C PRO A 72 -6.91 11.23 3.23
N LEU A 73 -6.24 12.39 3.26
CA LEU A 73 -6.34 13.34 4.36
C LEU A 73 -7.69 14.06 4.38
N ILE A 74 -8.30 14.26 3.21
CA ILE A 74 -9.64 14.80 3.09
C ILE A 74 -10.64 13.85 3.75
N TYR A 75 -10.56 12.56 3.42
CA TYR A 75 -11.42 11.54 4.01
C TYR A 75 -11.19 11.35 5.53
N LYS A 76 -9.97 11.62 6.01
CA LYS A 76 -9.67 11.65 7.45
C LYS A 76 -10.20 12.91 8.17
N GLY A 77 -10.71 13.89 7.44
CA GLY A 77 -11.20 15.14 8.01
C GLY A 77 -10.09 16.06 8.54
N VAL A 78 -8.84 15.89 8.04
CA VAL A 78 -7.72 16.77 8.40
C VAL A 78 -7.97 18.17 7.89
N LYS A 79 -7.70 19.20 8.68
CA LYS A 79 -7.88 20.61 8.30
C LYS A 79 -6.99 20.99 7.11
N SER A 80 -7.47 21.86 6.22
CA SER A 80 -6.77 22.22 4.98
C SER A 80 -5.32 22.69 5.21
N ARG A 81 -5.08 23.52 6.21
CA ARG A 81 -3.73 23.98 6.56
C ARG A 81 -2.77 22.82 6.88
N ASP A 82 -3.26 21.86 7.67
CA ASP A 82 -2.45 20.70 8.09
C ASP A 82 -2.23 19.74 6.92
N ARG A 83 -3.26 19.56 6.05
CA ARG A 83 -3.12 18.77 4.82
C ARG A 83 -2.03 19.31 3.91
N GLN A 84 -2.00 20.62 3.68
CA GLN A 84 -0.99 21.27 2.85
C GLN A 84 0.43 21.02 3.39
N ALA A 85 0.63 21.13 4.69
CA ALA A 85 1.91 20.83 5.32
C ALA A 85 2.30 19.35 5.14
N MET A 86 1.38 18.40 5.40
CA MET A 86 1.63 16.97 5.24
C MET A 86 1.92 16.58 3.79
N VAL A 87 1.24 17.19 2.83
CA VAL A 87 1.49 16.97 1.40
C VAL A 87 2.86 17.52 1.01
N ALA A 88 3.23 18.72 1.49
CA ALA A 88 4.54 19.30 1.23
C ALA A 88 5.68 18.42 1.77
N ASP A 89 5.53 17.87 2.99
CA ASP A 89 6.47 16.93 3.58
C ASP A 89 6.63 15.66 2.72
N MET A 90 5.51 15.11 2.18
CA MET A 90 5.57 13.95 1.29
C MET A 90 6.25 14.27 -0.04
N LEU A 91 5.94 15.42 -0.63
CA LEU A 91 6.57 15.87 -1.88
C LEU A 91 8.09 16.03 -1.72
N ASP A 92 8.53 16.61 -0.61
CA ASP A 92 9.96 16.77 -0.29
C ASP A 92 10.61 15.40 -0.07
N ARG A 93 10.03 14.55 0.76
CA ARG A 93 10.51 13.20 1.07
C ARG A 93 10.75 12.35 -0.19
N PHE A 94 9.91 12.49 -1.20
CA PHE A 94 9.99 11.74 -2.46
C PHE A 94 10.65 12.51 -3.62
N ASN A 95 11.25 13.69 -3.37
CA ASN A 95 11.83 14.56 -4.38
C ASN A 95 10.86 14.92 -5.52
N MET A 96 9.60 15.15 -5.17
CA MET A 96 8.51 15.44 -6.11
C MET A 96 8.00 16.90 -6.06
N VAL A 97 8.65 17.79 -5.30
CA VAL A 97 8.24 19.19 -5.11
C VAL A 97 8.05 19.92 -6.45
N ALA A 98 9.02 19.76 -7.38
CA ALA A 98 8.95 20.38 -8.72
C ALA A 98 7.84 19.80 -9.62
N LYS A 99 7.21 18.70 -9.21
CA LYS A 99 6.19 17.98 -9.97
C LYS A 99 4.80 18.05 -9.34
N LYS A 100 4.63 18.83 -8.26
CA LYS A 100 3.40 18.89 -7.47
C LYS A 100 2.15 19.21 -8.27
N ASP A 101 2.30 20.05 -9.30
CA ASP A 101 1.21 20.54 -10.16
C ASP A 101 1.05 19.73 -11.45
N LEU A 102 1.87 18.68 -11.68
CA LEU A 102 1.76 17.79 -12.82
C LEU A 102 0.64 16.76 -12.62
N PHE A 103 0.07 16.30 -13.72
CA PHE A 103 -0.92 15.23 -13.76
C PHE A 103 -0.24 13.86 -13.96
N PRO A 104 -0.89 12.73 -13.59
CA PRO A 104 -0.32 11.38 -13.75
C PRO A 104 0.24 11.09 -15.13
N ALA A 105 -0.45 11.49 -16.20
CA ALA A 105 -0.01 11.27 -17.59
C ALA A 105 1.34 11.95 -17.94
N GLN A 106 1.79 12.91 -17.16
CA GLN A 106 3.05 13.63 -17.34
C GLN A 106 4.22 13.01 -16.56
N LEU A 107 3.98 11.91 -15.86
CA LEU A 107 4.94 11.22 -15.02
C LEU A 107 5.41 9.90 -15.63
N SER A 108 6.66 9.51 -15.38
CA SER A 108 7.11 8.14 -15.63
C SER A 108 6.42 7.14 -14.68
N GLY A 109 6.38 5.85 -15.05
CA GLY A 109 5.79 4.80 -14.22
C GLY A 109 6.36 4.77 -12.79
N GLY A 110 7.68 4.90 -12.64
CA GLY A 110 8.32 4.97 -11.32
C GLY A 110 7.88 6.19 -10.51
N GLN A 111 7.68 7.35 -11.17
CA GLN A 111 7.15 8.54 -10.50
C GLN A 111 5.68 8.39 -10.09
N GLN A 112 4.87 7.77 -10.96
CA GLN A 112 3.48 7.45 -10.62
C GLN A 112 3.41 6.52 -9.40
N GLN A 113 4.29 5.51 -9.33
CA GLN A 113 4.38 4.62 -8.17
C GLN A 113 4.78 5.35 -6.90
N LEU A 114 5.74 6.29 -6.98
CA LEU A 114 6.12 7.13 -5.83
C LEU A 114 4.93 7.97 -5.33
N VAL A 115 4.13 8.55 -6.23
CA VAL A 115 2.90 9.26 -5.85
C VAL A 115 1.89 8.33 -5.18
N GLY A 116 1.71 7.10 -5.72
CA GLY A 116 0.85 6.08 -5.13
C GLY A 116 1.30 5.69 -3.71
N ILE A 117 2.61 5.54 -3.49
CA ILE A 117 3.18 5.26 -2.16
C ILE A 117 2.99 6.46 -1.23
N ALA A 118 3.31 7.67 -1.69
CA ALA A 118 3.13 8.89 -0.90
C ALA A 118 1.66 9.05 -0.46
N ARG A 119 0.71 8.83 -1.37
CA ARG A 119 -0.73 8.81 -1.07
C ARG A 119 -1.07 7.75 -0.01
N ALA A 120 -0.52 6.55 -0.13
CA ALA A 120 -0.80 5.46 0.82
C ALA A 120 -0.30 5.75 2.23
N ILE A 121 0.83 6.48 2.39
CA ILE A 121 1.48 6.70 3.69
C ILE A 121 1.25 8.08 4.30
N VAL A 122 0.75 9.06 3.55
CA VAL A 122 0.54 10.44 4.05
C VAL A 122 -0.34 10.48 5.30
N GLY A 123 -1.31 9.56 5.39
CA GLY A 123 -2.18 9.38 6.55
C GLY A 123 -1.54 8.64 7.72
N LYS A 124 -0.25 8.29 7.68
CA LYS A 124 0.50 7.53 8.70
C LYS A 124 -0.21 6.22 9.09
N PRO A 125 -0.43 5.30 8.14
CA PRO A 125 -1.08 4.02 8.42
C PRO A 125 -0.23 3.15 9.35
N LYS A 126 -0.86 2.16 10.00
CA LYS A 126 -0.18 1.10 10.75
C LYS A 126 0.15 -0.11 9.86
N LEU A 127 -0.67 -0.32 8.84
CA LEU A 127 -0.56 -1.41 7.88
C LEU A 127 -0.54 -0.86 6.46
N LEU A 128 0.46 -1.28 5.69
CA LEU A 128 0.58 -0.98 4.27
C LEU A 128 0.45 -2.29 3.49
N LEU A 129 -0.55 -2.35 2.64
CA LEU A 129 -0.82 -3.48 1.76
C LEU A 129 -0.32 -3.14 0.35
N ALA A 130 0.51 -4.00 -0.22
CA ALA A 130 1.13 -3.78 -1.51
C ALA A 130 0.85 -4.95 -2.45
N ASP A 131 0.00 -4.73 -3.45
CA ASP A 131 -0.30 -5.74 -4.47
C ASP A 131 0.58 -5.50 -5.69
N GLU A 132 1.58 -6.37 -5.90
CA GLU A 132 2.57 -6.31 -6.99
C GLU A 132 3.17 -4.89 -7.17
N PRO A 133 3.74 -4.25 -6.12
CA PRO A 133 4.10 -2.83 -6.13
C PRO A 133 5.17 -2.46 -7.15
N THR A 134 5.80 -3.45 -7.78
CA THR A 134 6.88 -3.29 -8.76
C THR A 134 6.54 -3.89 -10.13
N GLY A 135 5.33 -4.46 -10.29
CA GLY A 135 4.96 -5.24 -11.46
C GLY A 135 4.96 -4.47 -12.79
N ASN A 136 4.78 -3.16 -12.76
CA ASN A 136 4.79 -2.28 -13.94
C ASN A 136 6.07 -1.43 -14.07
N LEU A 137 7.15 -1.80 -13.35
CA LEU A 137 8.38 -1.03 -13.31
C LEU A 137 9.55 -1.82 -13.91
N HIS A 138 10.53 -1.10 -14.47
CA HIS A 138 11.82 -1.69 -14.81
C HIS A 138 12.56 -2.14 -13.54
N SER A 139 13.41 -3.16 -13.66
CA SER A 139 14.09 -3.81 -12.54
C SER A 139 14.78 -2.83 -11.58
N ASP A 140 15.48 -1.82 -12.09
CA ASP A 140 16.20 -0.85 -11.25
C ASP A 140 15.23 0.02 -10.45
N GLN A 141 14.16 0.50 -11.07
CA GLN A 141 13.09 1.24 -10.40
C GLN A 141 12.39 0.36 -9.36
N GLY A 142 12.16 -0.92 -9.68
CA GLY A 142 11.61 -1.89 -8.75
C GLY A 142 12.47 -2.01 -7.48
N LYS A 143 13.79 -2.11 -7.62
CA LYS A 143 14.73 -2.15 -6.48
C LYS A 143 14.68 -0.90 -5.62
N GLU A 144 14.55 0.27 -6.23
CA GLU A 144 14.39 1.53 -5.49
C GLU A 144 13.09 1.54 -4.66
N ILE A 145 11.98 1.10 -5.24
CA ILE A 145 10.71 0.96 -4.53
C ILE A 145 10.83 -0.05 -3.37
N MET A 146 11.48 -1.19 -3.59
CA MET A 146 11.65 -2.18 -2.51
C MET A 146 12.51 -1.66 -1.35
N LYS A 147 13.60 -0.94 -1.62
CA LYS A 147 14.39 -0.27 -0.58
C LYS A 147 13.57 0.78 0.17
N LEU A 148 12.72 1.52 -0.53
CA LEU A 148 11.81 2.47 0.10
C LEU A 148 10.83 1.76 1.03
N LEU A 149 10.24 0.64 0.62
CA LEU A 149 9.33 -0.14 1.47
C LEU A 149 10.06 -0.70 2.71
N GLN A 150 11.31 -1.19 2.57
CA GLN A 150 12.11 -1.59 3.73
C GLN A 150 12.30 -0.44 4.72
N LYS A 151 12.67 0.74 4.24
CA LYS A 151 12.82 1.92 5.10
C LYS A 151 11.53 2.29 5.82
N LEU A 152 10.38 2.23 5.14
CA LEU A 152 9.07 2.45 5.76
C LEU A 152 8.77 1.41 6.86
N ASN A 153 9.18 0.15 6.65
CA ASN A 153 9.04 -0.88 7.67
C ASN A 153 9.95 -0.64 8.88
N GLU A 154 11.18 -0.17 8.67
CA GLU A 154 12.10 0.24 9.75
C GLU A 154 11.53 1.42 10.56
N GLU A 155 10.77 2.32 9.93
CA GLU A 155 10.05 3.41 10.58
C GLU A 155 8.80 2.95 11.38
N GLY A 156 8.50 1.64 11.38
CA GLY A 156 7.46 1.02 12.19
C GLY A 156 6.13 0.74 11.48
N ILE A 157 6.07 0.89 10.15
CA ILE A 157 4.89 0.49 9.37
C ILE A 157 4.95 -1.02 9.11
N THR A 158 3.92 -1.76 9.47
CA THR A 158 3.79 -3.16 9.05
C THR A 158 3.46 -3.21 7.55
N ILE A 159 4.22 -4.00 6.78
CA ILE A 159 4.01 -4.11 5.33
C ILE A 159 3.69 -5.55 4.97
N ILE A 160 2.60 -5.75 4.26
CA ILE A 160 2.25 -7.03 3.63
C ILE A 160 2.28 -6.81 2.12
N GLN A 161 3.22 -7.49 1.47
CA GLN A 161 3.40 -7.43 0.02
C GLN A 161 2.95 -8.73 -0.63
N VAL A 162 2.23 -8.64 -1.72
CA VAL A 162 2.00 -9.74 -2.65
C VAL A 162 2.94 -9.56 -3.84
N THR A 163 3.67 -10.60 -4.21
CA THR A 163 4.50 -10.62 -5.41
C THR A 163 4.73 -12.04 -5.93
N HIS A 164 4.96 -12.16 -7.23
CA HIS A 164 5.44 -13.40 -7.85
C HIS A 164 6.95 -13.38 -8.12
N ASN A 165 7.62 -12.26 -7.84
CA ASN A 165 9.06 -12.09 -8.05
C ASN A 165 9.85 -12.52 -6.82
N GLU A 166 10.66 -13.57 -6.96
CA GLU A 166 11.51 -14.14 -5.90
C GLU A 166 12.54 -13.12 -5.37
N GLU A 167 13.15 -12.33 -6.24
CA GLU A 167 14.14 -11.32 -5.84
C GLU A 167 13.48 -10.29 -4.91
N PHE A 168 12.29 -9.82 -5.26
CA PHE A 168 11.58 -8.82 -4.47
C PHE A 168 10.94 -9.39 -3.20
N ALA A 169 10.62 -10.67 -3.16
CA ALA A 169 10.15 -11.32 -1.94
C ALA A 169 11.22 -11.33 -0.84
N ASN A 170 12.49 -11.47 -1.20
CA ASN A 170 13.63 -11.50 -0.27
C ASN A 170 13.93 -10.14 0.40
N TYR A 171 13.26 -9.06 0.01
CA TYR A 171 13.28 -7.80 0.76
C TYR A 171 12.41 -7.86 2.03
N GLY A 172 11.50 -8.84 2.13
CA GLY A 172 10.68 -9.06 3.32
C GLY A 172 11.44 -9.84 4.40
N LYS A 173 10.94 -9.80 5.63
CA LYS A 173 11.46 -10.56 6.78
C LYS A 173 10.84 -11.95 6.91
N ARG A 174 9.73 -12.21 6.20
CA ARG A 174 8.97 -13.46 6.24
C ARG A 174 8.31 -13.68 4.88
N ILE A 175 8.41 -14.91 4.37
CA ILE A 175 7.81 -15.29 3.09
C ILE A 175 6.76 -16.37 3.35
N ILE A 176 5.50 -16.06 3.02
CA ILE A 176 4.40 -17.02 3.04
C ILE A 176 4.08 -17.38 1.60
N ARG A 177 4.13 -18.67 1.27
CA ARG A 177 3.78 -19.18 -0.06
C ARG A 177 2.37 -19.76 -0.05
N ILE A 178 1.55 -19.32 -0.99
CA ILE A 178 0.18 -19.80 -1.20
C ILE A 178 0.11 -20.54 -2.54
N ILE A 179 -0.46 -21.74 -2.52
CA ILE A 179 -0.72 -22.57 -3.69
C ILE A 179 -2.17 -23.06 -3.57
N ASP A 180 -2.97 -22.85 -4.59
CA ASP A 180 -4.38 -23.30 -4.64
C ASP A 180 -5.19 -22.91 -3.38
N GLY A 181 -5.00 -21.70 -2.89
CA GLY A 181 -5.69 -21.18 -1.72
C GLY A 181 -5.16 -21.66 -0.36
N LEU A 182 -4.14 -22.52 -0.33
CA LEU A 182 -3.56 -23.08 0.89
C LEU A 182 -2.18 -22.51 1.17
N VAL A 183 -1.85 -22.34 2.45
CA VAL A 183 -0.48 -21.99 2.87
C VAL A 183 0.40 -23.22 2.70
N ASN A 184 1.32 -23.16 1.75
CA ASN A 184 2.27 -24.22 1.45
C ASN A 184 3.55 -24.13 2.30
N SER A 185 4.06 -22.92 2.52
CA SER A 185 5.22 -22.70 3.39
C SER A 185 5.19 -21.33 4.04
N ASP A 186 5.85 -21.19 5.18
CA ASP A 186 5.98 -19.99 5.97
C ASP A 186 7.40 -19.93 6.55
N LEU A 187 8.22 -19.03 6.04
CA LEU A 187 9.66 -18.98 6.30
C LEU A 187 10.09 -17.57 6.73
N MET A 188 10.94 -17.49 7.74
CA MET A 188 11.70 -16.28 8.07
C MET A 188 12.89 -16.15 7.12
N VAL A 189 13.16 -14.93 6.63
CA VAL A 189 14.27 -14.59 5.72
C VAL A 189 15.44 -14.02 6.51
#